data_7a30377962cf79f635eb945a4182fa8d
#
_entry.id   7a30377962cf79f635eb945a4182fa8d
#
_cell.length_a   1.000
_cell.length_b   1.000
_cell.length_c   1.000
_cell.angle_alpha   90.00
_cell.angle_beta   90.00
_cell.angle_gamma   90.00
#
_symmetry.space_group_name_H-M   'P 1'
#
loop_
_entity.id
_entity.type
_entity.pdbx_description
1 polymer ?
#
loop_
_entity_poly.entity_id
_entity_poly.type
_entity_poly.pdbx_seq_one_letter_code
_entity_poly.pdbx_strand_id
1 'polypeptide(L)'
;MGEAKRKAAVRSLQNELLKSIDVSRVASAIKKLATAASSHLGSDCYIHAAIAKEIMGRLGVESSIKVGAAGFRVGDGDSDVILHKKTPGMIPQPGGVAYQVWNQIGSYIFDTTLYQLRSKSAALDQLDGGHTEVSWCPDYLLTPVKSVSLLRDVIQLHAGCYHYSEDHDLTRLILSTAPVLDMDDVEVAWILYQNNELQVFGPNDIE
;
A
#
# COMPACT_ATOMS: atom_id res chain seq x y z
N MET A 1 -6.79 3.71 -34.92
CA MET A 1 -5.77 4.09 -33.87
C MET A 1 -5.39 2.83 -33.12
N GLY A 2 -4.09 2.45 -33.09
CA GLY A 2 -3.66 1.17 -32.53
C GLY A 2 -3.83 1.11 -31.00
N GLU A 3 -4.01 -0.09 -30.47
CA GLU A 3 -4.23 -0.36 -29.04
C GLU A 3 -3.18 0.31 -28.13
N ALA A 4 -1.91 0.31 -28.54
CA ALA A 4 -0.82 0.97 -27.81
C ALA A 4 -1.04 2.48 -27.65
N LYS A 5 -1.48 3.17 -28.70
CA LYS A 5 -1.81 4.61 -28.64
C LYS A 5 -2.98 4.87 -27.69
N ARG A 6 -4.01 4.02 -27.72
CA ARG A 6 -5.16 4.14 -26.81
C ARG A 6 -4.74 3.97 -25.36
N LYS A 7 -3.93 2.92 -25.05
CA LYS A 7 -3.40 2.70 -23.70
C LYS A 7 -2.55 3.88 -23.21
N ALA A 8 -1.70 4.44 -24.08
CA ALA A 8 -0.88 5.60 -23.74
C ALA A 8 -1.73 6.85 -23.45
N ALA A 9 -2.77 7.10 -24.26
CA ALA A 9 -3.68 8.22 -24.03
C ALA A 9 -4.47 8.10 -22.72
N VAL A 10 -4.99 6.91 -22.40
CA VAL A 10 -5.67 6.65 -21.14
C VAL A 10 -4.71 6.87 -19.96
N ARG A 11 -3.49 6.35 -20.05
CA ARG A 11 -2.47 6.56 -19.01
C ARG A 11 -2.15 8.03 -18.80
N SER A 12 -2.01 8.80 -19.87
CA SER A 12 -1.76 10.25 -19.80
C SER A 12 -2.92 10.98 -19.12
N LEU A 13 -4.15 10.64 -19.47
CA LEU A 13 -5.35 11.21 -18.85
C LEU A 13 -5.40 10.91 -17.34
N GLN A 14 -5.14 9.67 -16.93
CA GLN A 14 -5.12 9.30 -15.52
C GLN A 14 -4.01 10.05 -14.75
N ASN A 15 -2.85 10.26 -15.37
CA ASN A 15 -1.79 11.06 -14.75
C ASN A 15 -2.20 12.53 -14.55
N GLU A 16 -2.94 13.12 -15.47
CA GLU A 16 -3.42 14.50 -15.34
C GLU A 16 -4.53 14.61 -14.28
N LEU A 17 -5.48 13.68 -14.27
CA LEU A 17 -6.52 13.62 -13.25
C LEU A 17 -5.92 13.46 -11.85
N LEU A 18 -4.92 12.61 -11.71
CA LEU A 18 -4.22 12.40 -10.42
C LEU A 18 -3.61 13.69 -9.87
N LYS A 19 -3.12 14.58 -10.73
CA LYS A 19 -2.56 15.88 -10.31
C LYS A 19 -3.63 16.85 -9.75
N SER A 20 -4.88 16.66 -10.11
CA SER A 20 -5.99 17.50 -9.64
C SER A 20 -6.58 17.03 -8.30
N ILE A 21 -6.14 15.89 -7.79
CA ILE A 21 -6.64 15.27 -6.58
C ILE A 21 -5.63 15.43 -5.45
N ASP A 22 -6.12 15.73 -4.27
CA ASP A 22 -5.33 15.65 -3.04
C ASP A 22 -5.27 14.20 -2.55
N VAL A 23 -4.27 13.46 -3.05
CA VAL A 23 -4.04 12.06 -2.67
C VAL A 23 -3.66 11.90 -1.20
N SER A 24 -3.13 12.96 -0.57
CA SER A 24 -2.79 12.94 0.86
C SER A 24 -4.05 12.81 1.72
N ARG A 25 -5.15 13.43 1.29
CA ARG A 25 -6.45 13.28 1.95
C ARG A 25 -7.03 11.88 1.81
N VAL A 26 -6.83 11.23 0.65
CA VAL A 26 -7.24 9.83 0.46
C VAL A 26 -6.47 8.92 1.42
N ALA A 27 -5.16 9.06 1.47
CA ALA A 27 -4.31 8.29 2.38
C ALA A 27 -4.64 8.57 3.86
N SER A 28 -4.86 9.82 4.22
CA SER A 28 -5.26 10.23 5.58
C SER A 28 -6.59 9.61 6.00
N ALA A 29 -7.59 9.61 5.11
CA ALA A 29 -8.90 9.03 5.40
C ALA A 29 -8.79 7.52 5.69
N ILE A 30 -8.04 6.79 4.85
CA ILE A 30 -7.81 5.36 5.03
C ILE A 30 -7.02 5.09 6.31
N LYS A 31 -5.95 5.86 6.57
CA LYS A 31 -5.16 5.73 7.79
C LYS A 31 -6.01 5.94 9.05
N LYS A 32 -6.85 6.99 9.10
CA LYS A 32 -7.75 7.26 10.23
C LYS A 32 -8.69 6.08 10.48
N LEU A 33 -9.36 5.59 9.44
CA LEU A 33 -10.25 4.44 9.54
C LEU A 33 -9.50 3.19 10.04
N ALA A 34 -8.38 2.86 9.42
CA ALA A 34 -7.60 1.68 9.77
C ALA A 34 -6.99 1.74 11.18
N THR A 35 -6.62 2.93 11.66
CA THR A 35 -6.09 3.12 13.02
C THR A 35 -7.18 2.93 14.07
N ALA A 36 -8.40 3.38 13.81
CA ALA A 36 -9.54 3.22 14.71
C ALA A 36 -10.12 1.81 14.70
N ALA A 37 -9.99 1.08 13.58
CA ALA A 37 -10.52 -0.26 13.42
C ALA A 37 -9.74 -1.30 14.24
N SER A 38 -10.31 -2.52 14.38
CA SER A 38 -9.65 -3.65 15.02
C SER A 38 -8.36 -4.03 14.31
N SER A 39 -7.49 -4.77 15.00
CA SER A 39 -6.14 -5.18 14.56
C SER A 39 -6.05 -5.79 13.14
N HIS A 40 -7.14 -6.32 12.63
CA HIS A 40 -7.18 -6.94 11.29
C HIS A 40 -7.09 -5.93 10.15
N LEU A 41 -7.65 -4.73 10.29
CA LEU A 41 -7.55 -3.68 9.26
C LEU A 41 -6.12 -3.13 9.14
N GLY A 42 -5.38 -3.10 10.23
CA GLY A 42 -3.99 -2.61 10.24
C GLY A 42 -2.99 -3.48 9.50
N SER A 43 -3.30 -4.76 9.23
CA SER A 43 -2.42 -5.70 8.53
C SER A 43 -2.85 -6.06 7.12
N ASP A 44 -4.04 -5.64 6.69
CA ASP A 44 -4.60 -6.02 5.39
C ASP A 44 -4.35 -4.95 4.32
N CYS A 45 -3.21 -5.07 3.64
CA CYS A 45 -2.85 -4.20 2.53
C CYS A 45 -3.86 -4.26 1.36
N TYR A 46 -4.61 -5.38 1.22
CA TYR A 46 -5.65 -5.51 0.20
C TYR A 46 -6.83 -4.57 0.49
N ILE A 47 -7.34 -4.56 1.72
CA ILE A 47 -8.48 -3.70 2.10
C ILE A 47 -8.11 -2.23 1.91
N HIS A 48 -6.91 -1.81 2.32
CA HIS A 48 -6.43 -0.45 2.08
C HIS A 48 -6.44 -0.09 0.58
N ALA A 49 -5.90 -0.96 -0.26
CA ALA A 49 -5.88 -0.74 -1.69
C ALA A 49 -7.29 -0.77 -2.32
N ALA A 50 -8.19 -1.62 -1.81
CA ALA A 50 -9.56 -1.70 -2.27
C ALA A 50 -10.35 -0.42 -1.92
N ILE A 51 -10.27 0.07 -0.68
CA ILE A 51 -10.89 1.35 -0.27
C ILE A 51 -10.29 2.51 -1.09
N ALA A 52 -8.96 2.54 -1.26
CA ALA A 52 -8.32 3.57 -2.08
C ALA A 52 -8.84 3.57 -3.52
N LYS A 53 -9.04 2.40 -4.11
CA LYS A 53 -9.59 2.26 -5.47
C LYS A 53 -11.00 2.83 -5.56
N GLU A 54 -11.88 2.53 -4.59
CA GLU A 54 -13.25 3.04 -4.58
C GLU A 54 -13.28 4.57 -4.42
N ILE A 55 -12.50 5.14 -3.50
CA ILE A 55 -12.41 6.59 -3.34
C ILE A 55 -11.88 7.26 -4.60
N MET A 56 -10.80 6.72 -5.20
CA MET A 56 -10.25 7.23 -6.45
C MET A 56 -11.28 7.16 -7.58
N GLY A 57 -12.05 6.08 -7.67
CA GLY A 57 -13.14 5.93 -8.63
C GLY A 57 -14.21 7.02 -8.49
N ARG A 58 -14.62 7.37 -7.28
CA ARG A 58 -15.55 8.50 -7.01
C ARG A 58 -14.99 9.85 -7.42
N LEU A 59 -13.66 9.98 -7.43
CA LEU A 59 -12.95 11.17 -7.90
C LEU A 59 -12.67 11.16 -9.42
N GLY A 60 -13.19 10.16 -10.13
CA GLY A 60 -13.01 10.02 -11.58
C GLY A 60 -11.64 9.47 -12.00
N VAL A 61 -10.85 8.95 -11.05
CA VAL A 61 -9.53 8.36 -11.32
C VAL A 61 -9.61 6.85 -11.30
N GLU A 62 -9.33 6.24 -12.44
CA GLU A 62 -9.23 4.78 -12.54
C GLU A 62 -7.92 4.29 -11.93
N SER A 63 -8.00 3.33 -11.04
CA SER A 63 -6.85 2.63 -10.49
C SER A 63 -7.00 1.11 -10.63
N SER A 64 -5.88 0.41 -10.68
CA SER A 64 -5.85 -1.05 -10.66
C SER A 64 -5.07 -1.55 -9.44
N ILE A 65 -5.64 -2.50 -8.74
CA ILE A 65 -4.96 -3.18 -7.63
C ILE A 65 -3.87 -4.09 -8.22
N LYS A 66 -2.69 -4.02 -7.66
CA LYS A 66 -1.52 -4.82 -7.98
C LYS A 66 -1.07 -5.56 -6.73
N VAL A 67 -0.61 -6.79 -6.93
CA VAL A 67 -0.08 -7.64 -5.85
C VAL A 67 1.28 -8.17 -6.28
N GLY A 68 2.21 -8.25 -5.34
CA GLY A 68 3.52 -8.80 -5.64
C GLY A 68 4.54 -8.58 -4.55
N ALA A 69 5.81 -8.60 -4.93
CA ALA A 69 6.90 -8.33 -4.02
C ALA A 69 7.09 -6.82 -3.81
N ALA A 70 7.39 -6.43 -2.57
CA ALA A 70 7.86 -5.10 -2.24
C ALA A 70 9.02 -5.16 -1.25
N GLY A 71 9.87 -4.13 -1.28
CA GLY A 71 10.97 -3.96 -0.33
C GLY A 71 11.09 -2.49 0.04
N PHE A 72 11.35 -2.24 1.31
CA PHE A 72 11.46 -0.89 1.88
C PHE A 72 12.71 -0.77 2.71
N ARG A 73 13.58 0.16 2.37
CA ARG A 73 14.71 0.55 3.22
C ARG A 73 14.22 1.58 4.22
N VAL A 74 14.03 1.15 5.47
CA VAL A 74 13.41 1.97 6.52
C VAL A 74 14.41 2.70 7.39
N GLY A 75 15.67 2.28 7.37
CA GLY A 75 16.79 2.91 8.08
C GLY A 75 18.10 2.68 7.34
N ASP A 76 19.21 3.11 7.93
CA ASP A 76 20.55 3.05 7.30
C ASP A 76 21.39 1.86 7.79
N GLY A 77 20.94 1.12 8.80
CA GLY A 77 21.58 -0.10 9.30
C GLY A 77 21.42 -1.30 8.35
N ASP A 78 22.30 -2.29 8.40
CA ASP A 78 22.28 -3.45 7.48
C ASP A 78 20.99 -4.24 7.53
N SER A 79 20.33 -4.32 8.68
CA SER A 79 19.06 -5.03 8.90
C SER A 79 17.81 -4.18 8.65
N ASP A 80 17.94 -2.88 8.36
CA ASP A 80 16.81 -1.95 8.27
C ASP A 80 16.06 -2.03 6.94
N VAL A 81 15.71 -3.27 6.55
CA VAL A 81 14.98 -3.55 5.30
C VAL A 81 13.78 -4.44 5.60
N ILE A 82 12.60 -3.98 5.25
CA ILE A 82 11.36 -4.78 5.31
C ILE A 82 11.08 -5.34 3.92
N LEU A 83 10.97 -6.68 3.83
CA LEU A 83 10.69 -7.39 2.58
C LEU A 83 9.35 -8.10 2.63
N HIS A 84 8.48 -7.77 1.71
CA HIS A 84 7.26 -8.49 1.39
C HIS A 84 7.50 -9.32 0.14
N LYS A 85 8.05 -10.53 0.32
CA LYS A 85 8.40 -11.40 -0.80
C LYS A 85 8.28 -12.86 -0.40
N LYS A 86 7.72 -13.68 -1.30
CA LYS A 86 7.78 -15.13 -1.17
C LYS A 86 9.23 -15.59 -1.26
N THR A 87 9.75 -16.18 -0.18
CA THR A 87 11.10 -16.74 -0.16
C THR A 87 11.04 -18.21 -0.57
N PRO A 88 11.84 -18.66 -1.56
CA PRO A 88 11.94 -20.07 -1.89
C PRO A 88 12.32 -20.91 -0.66
N GLY A 89 11.60 -22.01 -0.42
CA GLY A 89 11.84 -22.87 0.73
C GLY A 89 11.17 -22.44 2.03
N MET A 90 10.54 -21.27 2.08
CA MET A 90 9.69 -20.87 3.20
C MET A 90 8.45 -21.77 3.23
N ILE A 91 8.28 -22.53 4.32
CA ILE A 91 7.00 -23.21 4.57
C ILE A 91 5.98 -22.12 4.84
N PRO A 92 4.87 -22.04 4.07
CA PRO A 92 3.84 -21.07 4.36
C PRO A 92 3.35 -21.30 5.78
N GLN A 93 3.53 -20.33 6.66
CA GLN A 93 2.87 -20.33 7.95
C GLN A 93 1.36 -20.32 7.68
N PRO A 94 0.54 -21.00 8.47
CA PRO A 94 -0.92 -20.89 8.35
C PRO A 94 -1.29 -19.40 8.41
N GLY A 95 -1.75 -18.85 7.27
CA GLY A 95 -2.18 -17.46 7.16
C GLY A 95 -1.29 -16.52 6.34
N GLY A 96 -0.13 -16.93 5.78
CA GLY A 96 0.65 -15.90 5.13
C GLY A 96 1.55 -16.31 3.95
N VAL A 97 1.21 -15.84 2.77
CA VAL A 97 2.21 -15.53 1.74
C VAL A 97 2.60 -14.08 1.97
N ALA A 98 3.90 -13.82 2.18
CA ALA A 98 4.37 -12.43 2.27
C ALA A 98 4.22 -11.77 0.90
N TYR A 99 3.33 -10.79 0.79
CA TYR A 99 3.13 -9.97 -0.41
C TYR A 99 2.75 -8.55 0.00
N GLN A 100 2.85 -7.63 -0.94
CA GLN A 100 2.34 -6.27 -0.81
C GLN A 100 1.24 -6.04 -1.84
N VAL A 101 0.26 -5.21 -1.48
CA VAL A 101 -0.80 -4.76 -2.37
C VAL A 101 -0.73 -3.24 -2.48
N TRP A 102 -0.86 -2.74 -3.70
CA TRP A 102 -0.87 -1.30 -4.00
C TRP A 102 -1.81 -0.98 -5.15
N ASN A 103 -2.12 0.30 -5.32
CA ASN A 103 -2.84 0.79 -6.49
C ASN A 103 -1.86 1.28 -7.55
N GLN A 104 -2.12 0.95 -8.81
CA GLN A 104 -1.48 1.59 -9.94
C GLN A 104 -2.45 2.53 -10.63
N ILE A 105 -2.08 3.81 -10.72
CA ILE A 105 -2.84 4.89 -11.33
C ILE A 105 -2.03 5.44 -12.50
N GLY A 106 -2.44 5.14 -13.72
CA GLY A 106 -1.64 5.52 -14.89
C GLY A 106 -0.21 4.99 -14.83
N SER A 107 0.77 5.87 -14.65
CA SER A 107 2.20 5.53 -14.48
C SER A 107 2.70 5.68 -13.04
N TYR A 108 1.81 5.80 -12.06
CA TYR A 108 2.16 5.95 -10.65
C TYR A 108 1.76 4.73 -9.83
N ILE A 109 2.57 4.45 -8.81
CA ILE A 109 2.23 3.57 -7.69
C ILE A 109 1.66 4.46 -6.59
N PHE A 110 0.54 4.04 -6.00
CA PHE A 110 -0.04 4.63 -4.82
C PHE A 110 -0.23 3.54 -3.77
N ASP A 111 0.51 3.64 -2.67
CA ASP A 111 0.48 2.70 -1.55
C ASP A 111 0.14 3.46 -0.27
N THR A 112 -0.96 3.10 0.35
CA THR A 112 -1.50 3.75 1.55
C THR A 112 -1.13 3.04 2.85
N THR A 113 -0.22 2.05 2.81
CA THR A 113 0.13 1.21 3.97
C THR A 113 1.47 1.52 4.60
N LEU A 114 2.24 2.48 4.06
CA LEU A 114 3.61 2.73 4.50
C LEU A 114 3.70 3.26 5.94
N TYR A 115 2.65 3.91 6.45
CA TYR A 115 2.60 4.34 7.85
C TYR A 115 2.73 3.18 8.85
N GLN A 116 2.49 1.94 8.41
CA GLN A 116 2.61 0.73 9.22
C GLN A 116 4.04 0.18 9.30
N LEU A 117 5.00 0.72 8.54
CA LEU A 117 6.37 0.17 8.48
C LEU A 117 7.02 0.09 9.86
N ARG A 118 6.76 1.05 10.75
CA ARG A 118 7.29 1.04 12.13
C ARG A 118 6.71 -0.09 12.97
N SER A 119 5.41 -0.32 12.91
CA SER A 119 4.78 -1.43 13.65
C SER A 119 5.13 -2.79 13.05
N LYS A 120 5.27 -2.86 11.72
CA LYS A 120 5.70 -4.08 11.02
C LYS A 120 7.14 -4.45 11.37
N SER A 121 8.07 -3.49 11.43
CA SER A 121 9.44 -3.76 11.85
C SER A 121 9.49 -4.26 13.30
N ALA A 122 8.78 -3.61 14.21
CA ALA A 122 8.72 -4.06 15.61
C ALA A 122 8.16 -5.48 15.75
N ALA A 123 7.13 -5.84 14.94
CA ALA A 123 6.58 -7.19 14.95
C ALA A 123 7.57 -8.23 14.38
N LEU A 124 8.34 -7.89 13.34
CA LEU A 124 9.38 -8.76 12.79
C LEU A 124 10.53 -8.93 13.79
N ASP A 125 11.00 -7.85 14.43
CA ASP A 125 12.05 -7.88 15.45
C ASP A 125 11.65 -8.78 16.65
N GLN A 126 10.36 -8.79 17.02
CA GLN A 126 9.87 -9.71 18.06
C GLN A 126 9.92 -11.18 17.63
N LEU A 127 9.79 -11.47 16.34
CA LEU A 127 9.79 -12.84 15.82
C LEU A 127 11.19 -13.40 15.61
N ASP A 128 12.14 -12.58 15.15
CA ASP A 128 13.48 -13.02 14.76
C ASP A 128 14.59 -12.56 15.72
N GLY A 129 14.24 -11.73 16.72
CA GLY A 129 15.20 -11.17 17.68
C GLY A 129 16.05 -10.03 17.09
N GLY A 130 15.61 -9.48 15.95
CA GLY A 130 16.27 -8.37 15.29
C GLY A 130 16.12 -7.04 16.03
N HIS A 131 16.74 -6.03 15.46
CA HIS A 131 16.59 -4.64 15.88
C HIS A 131 16.65 -3.75 14.63
N THR A 132 15.48 -3.28 14.20
CA THR A 132 15.32 -2.46 13.00
C THR A 132 15.16 -1.00 13.40
N GLU A 133 16.06 -0.15 12.94
CA GLU A 133 15.91 1.30 13.11
C GLU A 133 15.05 1.87 11.98
N VAL A 134 13.93 2.52 12.33
CA VAL A 134 12.99 3.09 11.35
C VAL A 134 13.11 4.61 11.35
N SER A 135 13.89 5.15 10.44
CA SER A 135 14.03 6.58 10.16
C SER A 135 13.12 7.05 9.03
N TRP A 136 12.68 6.14 8.13
CA TRP A 136 11.77 6.43 7.03
C TRP A 136 10.49 5.61 7.14
N CYS A 137 9.38 6.31 7.38
CA CYS A 137 8.04 5.74 7.52
C CYS A 137 7.00 6.80 7.13
N PRO A 138 6.80 7.06 5.83
CA PRO A 138 5.84 8.06 5.38
C PRO A 138 4.40 7.54 5.53
N ASP A 139 3.44 8.46 5.58
CA ASP A 139 2.03 8.10 5.69
C ASP A 139 1.51 7.30 4.47
N TYR A 140 2.06 7.57 3.30
CA TYR A 140 1.76 6.90 2.04
C TYR A 140 2.91 7.07 1.05
N LEU A 141 2.86 6.34 -0.05
CA LEU A 141 3.76 6.52 -1.19
C LEU A 141 2.96 6.83 -2.45
N LEU A 142 3.29 7.94 -3.11
CA LEU A 142 2.89 8.21 -4.48
C LEU A 142 4.16 8.42 -5.31
N THR A 143 4.45 7.49 -6.22
CA THR A 143 5.71 7.51 -6.96
C THR A 143 5.53 7.05 -8.40
N PRO A 144 6.26 7.63 -9.37
CA PRO A 144 6.29 7.07 -10.72
C PRO A 144 6.85 5.63 -10.72
N VAL A 145 6.24 4.73 -11.48
CA VAL A 145 6.73 3.34 -11.64
C VAL A 145 8.21 3.29 -12.05
N LYS A 146 8.66 4.24 -12.87
CA LYS A 146 10.08 4.33 -13.31
C LYS A 146 11.06 4.71 -12.20
N SER A 147 10.59 5.20 -11.05
CA SER A 147 11.42 5.62 -9.91
C SER A 147 11.64 4.48 -8.89
N VAL A 148 11.06 3.31 -9.16
CA VAL A 148 11.22 2.13 -8.32
C VAL A 148 12.63 1.56 -8.51
N SER A 149 13.32 1.32 -7.39
CA SER A 149 14.66 0.72 -7.37
C SER A 149 14.62 -0.79 -7.64
N LEU A 150 15.74 -1.38 -8.04
CA LEU A 150 15.86 -2.83 -8.04
C LEU A 150 15.92 -3.34 -6.59
N LEU A 151 15.41 -4.54 -6.34
CA LEU A 151 15.39 -5.11 -4.99
C LEU A 151 16.78 -5.18 -4.35
N ARG A 152 17.80 -5.55 -5.13
CA ARG A 152 19.20 -5.58 -4.66
C ARG A 152 19.69 -4.20 -4.22
N ASP A 153 19.22 -3.14 -4.89
CA ASP A 153 19.64 -1.77 -4.60
C ASP A 153 18.97 -1.29 -3.30
N VAL A 154 17.71 -1.67 -3.05
CA VAL A 154 17.03 -1.38 -1.77
C VAL A 154 17.81 -1.95 -0.59
N ILE A 155 18.42 -3.13 -0.74
CA ILE A 155 19.23 -3.76 0.31
C ILE A 155 20.54 -2.99 0.57
N GLN A 156 21.07 -2.26 -0.41
CA GLN A 156 22.40 -1.63 -0.37
C GLN A 156 22.36 -0.11 -0.23
N LEU A 157 21.21 0.53 -0.50
CA LEU A 157 21.08 1.98 -0.49
C LEU A 157 20.67 2.53 0.89
N HIS A 158 20.38 3.80 0.94
CA HIS A 158 19.97 4.55 2.14
C HIS A 158 18.47 4.47 2.40
N ALA A 159 18.03 4.86 3.59
CA ALA A 159 16.62 4.96 3.96
C ALA A 159 15.80 5.75 2.92
N GLY A 160 14.58 5.29 2.68
CA GLY A 160 13.68 5.87 1.68
C GLY A 160 13.77 5.23 0.29
N CYS A 161 14.64 4.24 0.07
CA CYS A 161 14.63 3.43 -1.15
C CYS A 161 13.56 2.34 -1.06
N TYR A 162 12.88 2.10 -2.17
CA TYR A 162 11.78 1.13 -2.23
C TYR A 162 11.76 0.37 -3.56
N HIS A 163 11.21 -0.84 -3.50
CA HIS A 163 11.01 -1.75 -4.63
C HIS A 163 9.56 -2.23 -4.69
N TYR A 164 9.02 -2.33 -5.92
CA TYR A 164 7.74 -2.99 -6.21
C TYR A 164 7.89 -3.83 -7.47
N SER A 165 7.41 -5.06 -7.42
CA SER A 165 7.39 -5.97 -8.57
C SER A 165 6.08 -6.75 -8.58
N GLU A 166 5.22 -6.48 -9.57
CA GLU A 166 3.95 -7.17 -9.72
C GLU A 166 4.17 -8.66 -10.04
N ASP A 167 3.41 -9.51 -9.37
CA ASP A 167 3.20 -10.92 -9.72
C ASP A 167 1.77 -11.06 -10.26
N HIS A 168 1.66 -11.28 -11.56
CA HIS A 168 0.36 -11.34 -12.25
C HIS A 168 -0.49 -12.53 -11.80
N ASP A 169 0.13 -13.68 -11.48
CA ASP A 169 -0.58 -14.87 -11.04
C ASP A 169 -1.10 -14.67 -9.61
N LEU A 170 -0.25 -14.12 -8.74
CA LEU A 170 -0.64 -13.76 -7.39
C LEU A 170 -1.71 -12.65 -7.39
N THR A 171 -1.60 -11.65 -8.27
CA THR A 171 -2.65 -10.63 -8.43
C THR A 171 -3.99 -11.26 -8.77
N ARG A 172 -4.04 -12.17 -9.75
CA ARG A 172 -5.28 -12.88 -10.11
C ARG A 172 -5.81 -13.72 -8.96
N LEU A 173 -4.96 -14.44 -8.27
CA LEU A 173 -5.34 -15.28 -7.14
C LEU A 173 -5.95 -14.44 -6.01
N ILE A 174 -5.25 -13.40 -5.56
CA ILE A 174 -5.73 -12.54 -4.47
C ILE A 174 -7.04 -11.86 -4.85
N LEU A 175 -7.16 -11.28 -6.05
CA LEU A 175 -8.40 -10.63 -6.48
C LEU A 175 -9.59 -11.61 -6.58
N SER A 176 -9.34 -12.91 -6.82
CA SER A 176 -10.39 -13.93 -6.90
C SER A 176 -10.79 -14.53 -5.54
N THR A 177 -9.95 -14.42 -4.53
CA THR A 177 -10.13 -15.01 -3.20
C THR A 177 -10.25 -14.01 -2.07
N ALA A 178 -10.04 -12.73 -2.38
CA ALA A 178 -10.11 -11.66 -1.41
C ALA A 178 -11.51 -11.55 -0.78
N PRO A 179 -11.60 -11.14 0.48
CA PRO A 179 -12.87 -10.88 1.13
C PRO A 179 -13.64 -9.79 0.36
N VAL A 180 -14.97 -9.90 0.43
CA VAL A 180 -15.83 -8.82 -0.10
C VAL A 180 -15.54 -7.56 0.68
N LEU A 181 -15.29 -6.47 -0.05
CA LEU A 181 -15.07 -5.16 0.56
C LEU A 181 -16.35 -4.71 1.27
N ASP A 182 -16.23 -4.32 2.52
CA ASP A 182 -17.32 -3.68 3.24
C ASP A 182 -17.53 -2.26 2.70
N MET A 183 -18.72 -2.02 2.17
CA MET A 183 -19.06 -0.71 1.60
C MET A 183 -19.30 0.34 2.68
N ASP A 184 -19.61 -0.04 3.91
CA ASP A 184 -19.73 0.91 5.02
C ASP A 184 -18.35 1.49 5.37
N ASP A 185 -17.28 0.68 5.30
CA ASP A 185 -15.90 1.18 5.44
C ASP A 185 -15.55 2.18 4.34
N VAL A 186 -16.00 1.93 3.10
CA VAL A 186 -15.80 2.86 1.98
C VAL A 186 -16.54 4.18 2.21
N GLU A 187 -17.79 4.12 2.71
CA GLU A 187 -18.57 5.32 3.01
C GLU A 187 -17.94 6.12 4.16
N VAL A 188 -17.48 5.48 5.22
CA VAL A 188 -16.76 6.16 6.31
C VAL A 188 -15.48 6.81 5.78
N ALA A 189 -14.69 6.09 5.00
CA ALA A 189 -13.47 6.65 4.40
C ALA A 189 -13.78 7.81 3.44
N TRP A 190 -14.90 7.76 2.71
CA TRP A 190 -15.35 8.84 1.85
C TRP A 190 -15.76 10.09 2.65
N ILE A 191 -16.49 9.93 3.77
CA ILE A 191 -16.85 11.01 4.67
C ILE A 191 -15.59 11.67 5.25
N LEU A 192 -14.61 10.87 5.66
CA LEU A 192 -13.32 11.35 6.16
C LEU A 192 -12.50 12.09 5.09
N TYR A 193 -12.54 11.61 3.83
CA TYR A 193 -11.94 12.32 2.71
C TYR A 193 -12.59 13.70 2.51
N GLN A 194 -13.91 13.78 2.54
CA GLN A 194 -14.64 15.04 2.38
C GLN A 194 -14.43 16.02 3.56
N ASN A 195 -14.24 15.49 4.76
CA ASN A 195 -14.14 16.23 6.01
C ASN A 195 -12.88 15.82 6.77
N ASN A 196 -11.74 16.32 6.32
CA ASN A 196 -10.43 15.90 6.85
C ASN A 196 -10.23 16.21 8.35
N GLU A 197 -11.02 17.11 8.94
CA GLU A 197 -10.98 17.44 10.36
C GLU A 197 -11.66 16.40 11.26
N LEU A 198 -12.49 15.52 10.69
CA LEU A 198 -13.15 14.48 11.45
C LEU A 198 -12.14 13.46 11.98
N GLN A 199 -12.41 12.97 13.20
CA GLN A 199 -11.74 11.83 13.82
C GLN A 199 -12.70 10.64 13.84
N VAL A 200 -12.15 9.45 13.77
CA VAL A 200 -12.89 8.20 13.94
C VAL A 200 -12.47 7.61 15.27
N PHE A 201 -13.43 7.19 16.04
CA PHE A 201 -13.23 6.43 17.27
C PHE A 201 -13.73 5.00 17.01
N GLY A 202 -12.92 4.03 17.33
CA GLY A 202 -13.22 2.63 17.12
C GLY A 202 -12.71 1.75 18.25
N PRO A 203 -12.73 0.43 18.07
CA PRO A 203 -12.30 -0.52 19.10
C PRO A 203 -10.89 -0.26 19.67
N ASN A 204 -9.99 0.32 18.87
CA ASN A 204 -8.63 0.61 19.30
C ASN A 204 -8.50 1.88 20.14
N ASP A 205 -9.55 2.70 20.24
CA ASP A 205 -9.57 3.95 21.02
C ASP A 205 -10.29 3.78 22.36
N ILE A 206 -10.76 2.57 22.66
CA ILE A 206 -11.46 2.25 23.92
C ILE A 206 -10.41 1.62 24.86
N GLU A 207 -10.03 2.36 25.91
CA GLU A 207 -9.21 1.86 27.02
C GLU A 207 -10.05 1.03 27.99
#